data_318bd2e98eeef7affb9210d538630026
#
_entry.id   318bd2e98eeef7affb9210d538630026
#
_cell.length_a   1.000
_cell.length_b   1.000
_cell.length_c   1.000
_cell.angle_alpha   90.00
_cell.angle_beta   90.00
_cell.angle_gamma   90.00
#
_symmetry.space_group_name_H-M   'P 1'
#
loop_
_entity.id
_entity.type
_entity.pdbx_description
1 polymer ?
#
loop_
_entity_poly.entity_id
_entity_poly.type
_entity_poly.pdbx_seq_one_letter_code
_entity_poly.pdbx_strand_id
1 'polypeptide(L)'
;MYYDYNDAFKESIEYFNGDELAAKVFLDKYALRGEKNNLLESNPDHMIRRVATELERIEKKKFKNPLSFDEIYEYLKDFKYIIPQGSILSGVGNKYKYISLSNCFVGKAPLDSYSSICKTDEEIVSVSKRRMGIGFDISNLRPVGASTSNAAQTSTGIVPFCERYSNTIREVGQNSRRGALILTLSIHHPQIIDFITMKKDLKKVTGANISVRLTDEFLEAVDKNKQYEQRWPVNSETPIISNMIDAKEIWDKIIESSWSSSEPGILLWNNIIKESPADCYPDFQTTGVNPCITGETKITTDKGDISVEEIIRTGIEKYKVISYNILDEKIEIENIIWGGKTREDTDIIEIELEDGTKISLTPDHKVYTKNRGYIRAAALNEEDIILKIK
;
A
#
# COMPACT_ATOMS: atom_id res chain seq x y z
N MET A 1 36.40 5.41 -5.66
CA MET A 1 36.35 6.75 -5.02
C MET A 1 35.23 6.71 -4.00
N TYR A 2 35.39 7.37 -2.85
CA TYR A 2 34.37 7.46 -1.81
C TYR A 2 34.03 8.93 -1.61
N TYR A 3 32.74 9.21 -1.36
CA TYR A 3 32.27 10.56 -1.08
C TYR A 3 32.07 10.76 0.41
N ASP A 4 32.47 11.91 0.94
CA ASP A 4 31.99 12.40 2.22
C ASP A 4 30.50 12.72 2.12
N TYR A 5 29.76 12.51 3.23
CA TYR A 5 28.30 12.73 3.20
C TYR A 5 27.93 14.19 2.91
N ASN A 6 28.64 15.13 3.52
CA ASN A 6 28.34 16.56 3.35
C ASN A 6 28.66 17.05 1.94
N ASP A 7 29.72 16.55 1.32
CA ASP A 7 30.06 16.89 -0.04
C ASP A 7 29.06 16.27 -1.03
N ALA A 8 28.71 15.00 -0.84
CA ALA A 8 27.67 14.34 -1.61
C ALA A 8 26.31 15.03 -1.45
N PHE A 9 25.99 15.53 -0.24
CA PHE A 9 24.75 16.26 0.01
C PHE A 9 24.69 17.58 -0.76
N LYS A 10 25.78 18.34 -0.79
CA LYS A 10 25.87 19.57 -1.60
C LYS A 10 25.68 19.30 -3.09
N GLU A 11 26.37 18.30 -3.65
CA GLU A 11 26.22 17.91 -5.06
C GLU A 11 24.79 17.43 -5.36
N SER A 12 24.17 16.70 -4.43
CA SER A 12 22.78 16.28 -4.58
C SER A 12 21.80 17.47 -4.54
N ILE A 13 22.00 18.44 -3.64
CA ILE A 13 21.19 19.66 -3.59
C ILE A 13 21.30 20.43 -4.92
N GLU A 14 22.50 20.56 -5.47
CA GLU A 14 22.71 21.21 -6.76
C GLU A 14 21.94 20.49 -7.88
N TYR A 15 22.02 19.15 -7.93
CA TYR A 15 21.27 18.33 -8.89
C TYR A 15 19.75 18.54 -8.77
N PHE A 16 19.24 18.63 -7.56
CA PHE A 16 17.81 18.84 -7.29
C PHE A 16 17.37 20.31 -7.23
N ASN A 17 18.18 21.24 -7.75
CA ASN A 17 17.89 22.67 -7.80
C ASN A 17 17.51 23.27 -6.43
N GLY A 18 18.19 22.86 -5.38
CA GLY A 18 17.99 23.36 -4.02
C GLY A 18 17.05 22.53 -3.15
N ASP A 19 16.49 21.41 -3.62
CA ASP A 19 15.64 20.53 -2.82
C ASP A 19 16.49 19.64 -1.90
N GLU A 20 16.65 20.07 -0.65
CA GLU A 20 17.41 19.38 0.38
C GLU A 20 16.76 18.03 0.77
N LEU A 21 15.42 17.94 0.73
CA LEU A 21 14.73 16.71 1.07
C LEU A 21 14.97 15.63 0.00
N ALA A 22 14.85 15.99 -1.27
CA ALA A 22 15.14 15.08 -2.37
C ALA A 22 16.60 14.60 -2.30
N ALA A 23 17.55 15.50 -2.05
CA ALA A 23 18.97 15.19 -1.87
C ALA A 23 19.19 14.19 -0.72
N LYS A 24 18.59 14.44 0.45
CA LYS A 24 18.68 13.57 1.61
C LYS A 24 18.07 12.19 1.33
N VAL A 25 16.88 12.14 0.74
CA VAL A 25 16.20 10.89 0.38
C VAL A 25 17.03 10.07 -0.60
N PHE A 26 17.65 10.73 -1.61
CA PHE A 26 18.56 10.07 -2.54
C PHE A 26 19.73 9.42 -1.81
N LEU A 27 20.48 10.19 -1.03
CA LEU A 27 21.68 9.70 -0.33
C LEU A 27 21.37 8.59 0.68
N ASP A 28 20.26 8.71 1.42
CA ASP A 28 19.90 7.75 2.46
C ASP A 28 19.29 6.46 1.91
N LYS A 29 18.57 6.52 0.78
CA LYS A 29 17.77 5.40 0.30
C LYS A 29 18.21 4.80 -1.04
N TYR A 30 18.86 5.57 -1.93
CA TYR A 30 19.12 5.16 -3.31
C TYR A 30 20.60 5.12 -3.68
N ALA A 31 21.41 6.04 -3.16
CA ALA A 31 22.83 6.12 -3.50
C ALA A 31 23.55 4.81 -3.20
N LEU A 32 24.38 4.36 -4.13
CA LEU A 32 25.18 3.16 -3.99
C LEU A 32 26.14 3.30 -2.82
N ARG A 33 26.18 2.27 -1.99
CA ARG A 33 27.11 2.17 -0.86
C ARG A 33 27.96 0.91 -0.97
N GLY A 34 29.25 1.05 -0.67
CA GLY A 34 30.22 -0.03 -0.63
C GLY A 34 30.05 -0.94 0.59
N GLU A 35 30.98 -1.89 0.74
CA GLU A 35 30.96 -2.90 1.83
C GLU A 35 30.94 -2.27 3.22
N LYS A 36 31.70 -1.18 3.42
CA LYS A 36 31.77 -0.46 4.70
C LYS A 36 30.69 0.63 4.84
N ASN A 37 29.62 0.54 4.06
CA ASN A 37 28.52 1.52 4.03
C ASN A 37 28.91 2.95 3.60
N ASN A 38 30.09 3.13 3.03
CA ASN A 38 30.58 4.39 2.47
C ASN A 38 29.89 4.71 1.15
N LEU A 39 29.64 6.00 0.87
CA LEU A 39 28.98 6.48 -0.35
C LEU A 39 29.89 6.31 -1.57
N LEU A 40 29.33 5.76 -2.64
CA LEU A 40 29.97 5.61 -3.95
C LEU A 40 29.33 6.48 -5.04
N GLU A 41 28.18 7.05 -4.74
CA GLU A 41 27.43 7.98 -5.59
C GLU A 41 27.08 9.21 -4.77
N SER A 42 27.25 10.40 -5.35
CA SER A 42 27.00 11.69 -4.71
C SER A 42 25.71 12.36 -5.19
N ASN A 43 25.20 11.98 -6.36
CA ASN A 43 24.01 12.55 -6.97
C ASN A 43 23.29 11.53 -7.88
N PRO A 44 22.05 11.79 -8.30
CA PRO A 44 21.28 10.87 -9.15
C PRO A 44 21.90 10.58 -10.51
N ASP A 45 22.69 11.47 -11.09
CA ASP A 45 23.36 11.21 -12.37
C ASP A 45 24.31 10.01 -12.27
N HIS A 46 25.05 9.88 -11.18
CA HIS A 46 25.91 8.71 -10.92
C HIS A 46 25.11 7.42 -10.87
N MET A 47 23.96 7.43 -10.21
CA MET A 47 23.04 6.28 -10.15
C MET A 47 22.52 5.91 -11.53
N ILE A 48 22.07 6.89 -12.31
CA ILE A 48 21.54 6.68 -13.66
C ILE A 48 22.62 6.10 -14.57
N ARG A 49 23.85 6.61 -14.50
CA ARG A 49 25.00 6.08 -15.25
C ARG A 49 25.31 4.63 -14.88
N ARG A 50 25.26 4.28 -13.61
CA ARG A 50 25.44 2.88 -13.17
C ARG A 50 24.37 1.97 -13.77
N VAL A 51 23.11 2.40 -13.72
CA VAL A 51 21.98 1.63 -14.26
C VAL A 51 22.13 1.48 -15.78
N ALA A 52 22.41 2.55 -16.51
CA ALA A 52 22.60 2.52 -17.95
C ALA A 52 23.77 1.61 -18.35
N THR A 53 24.90 1.67 -17.64
CA THR A 53 26.07 0.80 -17.88
C THR A 53 25.72 -0.68 -17.73
N GLU A 54 24.96 -1.04 -16.70
CA GLU A 54 24.59 -2.44 -16.45
C GLU A 54 23.55 -2.94 -17.47
N LEU A 55 22.60 -2.09 -17.85
CA LEU A 55 21.63 -2.42 -18.90
C LEU A 55 22.31 -2.61 -20.25
N GLU A 56 23.21 -1.72 -20.66
CA GLU A 56 24.00 -1.90 -21.87
C GLU A 56 24.79 -3.21 -21.87
N ARG A 57 25.39 -3.59 -20.74
CA ARG A 57 26.08 -4.87 -20.59
C ARG A 57 25.16 -6.06 -20.86
N ILE A 58 23.90 -5.99 -20.46
CA ILE A 58 22.90 -7.03 -20.70
C ILE A 58 22.41 -6.99 -22.15
N GLU A 59 22.14 -5.80 -22.69
CA GLU A 59 21.76 -5.58 -24.08
C GLU A 59 22.74 -6.25 -25.03
N LYS A 60 24.04 -5.94 -24.88
CA LYS A 60 25.13 -6.53 -25.69
C LYS A 60 25.20 -8.05 -25.63
N LYS A 61 24.69 -8.68 -24.56
CA LYS A 61 24.67 -10.13 -24.42
C LYS A 61 23.45 -10.79 -25.06
N LYS A 62 22.33 -10.08 -25.11
CA LYS A 62 21.02 -10.69 -25.44
C LYS A 62 20.51 -10.31 -26.83
N PHE A 63 20.86 -9.16 -27.35
CA PHE A 63 20.27 -8.63 -28.57
C PHE A 63 21.30 -8.42 -29.68
N LYS A 64 20.86 -8.60 -30.94
CA LYS A 64 21.71 -8.38 -32.13
C LYS A 64 21.98 -6.90 -32.38
N ASN A 65 20.99 -6.05 -32.05
CA ASN A 65 21.07 -4.59 -32.14
C ASN A 65 20.87 -4.04 -30.73
N PRO A 66 21.90 -4.08 -29.88
CA PRO A 66 21.78 -3.64 -28.50
C PRO A 66 21.66 -2.13 -28.44
N LEU A 67 20.84 -1.64 -27.50
CA LEU A 67 20.88 -0.22 -27.13
C LEU A 67 22.24 0.13 -26.55
N SER A 68 22.75 1.30 -26.91
CA SER A 68 23.97 1.86 -26.37
C SER A 68 23.77 2.47 -24.98
N PHE A 69 24.88 2.70 -24.29
CA PHE A 69 24.87 3.42 -23.01
C PHE A 69 24.20 4.81 -23.17
N ASP A 70 24.54 5.56 -24.21
CA ASP A 70 24.01 6.92 -24.39
C ASP A 70 22.50 6.92 -24.63
N GLU A 71 21.98 5.98 -25.43
CA GLU A 71 20.53 5.83 -25.63
C GLU A 71 19.81 5.48 -24.34
N ILE A 72 20.30 4.51 -23.58
CA ILE A 72 19.70 4.10 -22.29
C ILE A 72 19.78 5.24 -21.27
N TYR A 73 20.92 5.94 -21.22
CA TYR A 73 21.12 7.07 -20.32
C TYR A 73 20.14 8.21 -20.61
N GLU A 74 19.95 8.58 -21.88
CA GLU A 74 19.01 9.65 -22.27
C GLU A 74 17.55 9.28 -21.96
N TYR A 75 17.16 7.98 -21.99
CA TYR A 75 15.83 7.55 -21.54
C TYR A 75 15.62 7.70 -20.04
N LEU A 76 16.67 7.53 -19.25
CA LEU A 76 16.61 7.55 -17.77
C LEU A 76 16.92 8.93 -17.17
N LYS A 77 17.67 9.76 -17.90
CA LYS A 77 18.16 11.06 -17.45
C LYS A 77 17.01 11.96 -17.00
N ASP A 78 17.22 12.60 -15.86
CA ASP A 78 16.29 13.54 -15.24
C ASP A 78 14.88 12.95 -15.02
N PHE A 79 14.75 11.61 -15.06
CA PHE A 79 13.48 10.90 -14.95
C PHE A 79 12.44 11.32 -15.99
N LYS A 80 12.89 11.72 -17.19
CA LYS A 80 12.05 12.37 -18.19
C LYS A 80 11.16 11.40 -18.96
N TYR A 81 11.70 10.24 -19.38
CA TYR A 81 10.97 9.28 -20.22
C TYR A 81 10.70 7.97 -19.48
N ILE A 82 11.66 7.48 -18.71
CA ILE A 82 11.54 6.24 -17.94
C ILE A 82 11.87 6.54 -16.48
N ILE A 83 10.91 6.21 -15.59
CA ILE A 83 11.06 6.33 -14.14
C ILE A 83 11.06 4.93 -13.55
N PRO A 84 12.22 4.29 -13.34
CA PRO A 84 12.28 2.97 -12.77
C PRO A 84 11.83 2.95 -11.31
N GLN A 85 11.28 1.83 -10.87
CA GLN A 85 10.99 1.63 -9.45
C GLN A 85 12.27 1.68 -8.59
N GLY A 86 12.10 2.05 -7.33
CA GLY A 86 13.22 2.26 -6.40
C GLY A 86 14.14 1.06 -6.18
N SER A 87 13.64 -0.17 -6.34
CA SER A 87 14.47 -1.38 -6.27
C SER A 87 15.38 -1.53 -7.49
N ILE A 88 14.92 -1.13 -8.67
CA ILE A 88 15.75 -1.09 -9.89
C ILE A 88 16.85 -0.05 -9.72
N LEU A 89 16.49 1.17 -9.31
CA LEU A 89 17.46 2.26 -9.09
C LEU A 89 18.53 1.88 -8.05
N SER A 90 18.17 1.16 -7.00
CA SER A 90 19.11 0.74 -5.94
C SER A 90 19.87 -0.54 -6.27
N GLY A 91 19.29 -1.43 -7.07
CA GLY A 91 19.76 -2.81 -7.26
C GLY A 91 20.52 -3.06 -8.54
N VAL A 92 20.13 -2.43 -9.67
CA VAL A 92 20.80 -2.65 -10.95
C VAL A 92 22.25 -2.15 -10.90
N GLY A 93 23.20 -3.03 -11.24
CA GLY A 93 24.62 -2.73 -11.15
C GLY A 93 25.22 -2.67 -9.73
N ASN A 94 24.43 -2.96 -8.70
CA ASN A 94 24.93 -3.04 -7.32
C ASN A 94 25.68 -4.36 -7.10
N LYS A 95 26.96 -4.28 -6.83
CA LYS A 95 27.86 -5.43 -6.57
C LYS A 95 28.12 -5.73 -5.10
N TYR A 96 27.59 -4.90 -4.21
CA TYR A 96 27.90 -4.92 -2.78
C TYR A 96 26.77 -5.52 -1.92
N LYS A 97 25.53 -5.48 -2.42
CA LYS A 97 24.35 -5.93 -1.67
C LYS A 97 23.42 -6.74 -2.57
N TYR A 98 22.83 -7.78 -2.02
CA TYR A 98 21.77 -8.55 -2.66
C TYR A 98 20.43 -7.82 -2.48
N ILE A 99 20.00 -7.11 -3.50
CA ILE A 99 18.75 -6.35 -3.53
C ILE A 99 17.86 -6.95 -4.63
N SER A 100 16.58 -7.10 -4.36
CA SER A 100 15.59 -7.45 -5.37
C SER A 100 15.43 -6.32 -6.38
N LEU A 101 15.15 -6.67 -7.64
CA LEU A 101 14.78 -5.71 -8.67
C LEU A 101 13.27 -5.46 -8.74
N SER A 102 12.48 -6.09 -7.85
CA SER A 102 11.06 -5.81 -7.67
C SER A 102 10.83 -5.17 -6.30
N ASN A 103 9.94 -4.17 -6.21
CA ASN A 103 9.58 -3.56 -4.94
C ASN A 103 8.54 -4.38 -4.17
N CYS A 104 7.71 -5.13 -4.89
CA CYS A 104 6.52 -5.76 -4.37
C CYS A 104 6.45 -7.22 -4.77
N PHE A 105 6.00 -8.05 -3.87
CA PHE A 105 5.84 -9.49 -4.05
C PHE A 105 4.49 -9.93 -3.50
N VAL A 106 3.80 -10.80 -4.23
CA VAL A 106 2.61 -11.49 -3.73
C VAL A 106 3.03 -12.87 -3.27
N GLY A 107 3.00 -13.08 -1.95
CA GLY A 107 3.33 -14.35 -1.33
C GLY A 107 2.22 -15.37 -1.48
N LYS A 108 2.57 -16.65 -1.38
CA LYS A 108 1.59 -17.71 -1.34
C LYS A 108 0.80 -17.66 -0.03
N ALA A 109 -0.53 -17.80 -0.12
CA ALA A 109 -1.37 -17.93 1.06
C ALA A 109 -0.94 -19.13 1.92
N PRO A 110 -0.74 -18.98 3.23
CA PRO A 110 -0.44 -20.10 4.11
C PRO A 110 -1.57 -21.13 4.08
N LEU A 111 -1.22 -22.38 4.08
CA LEU A 111 -2.17 -23.47 4.34
C LEU A 111 -2.41 -23.56 5.85
N ASP A 112 -3.52 -24.18 6.23
CA ASP A 112 -3.96 -24.32 7.62
C ASP A 112 -3.12 -25.38 8.39
N SER A 113 -1.85 -25.09 8.56
CA SER A 113 -0.90 -25.90 9.32
C SER A 113 0.27 -25.05 9.83
N TYR A 114 0.81 -25.36 11.00
CA TYR A 114 1.99 -24.69 11.54
C TYR A 114 3.20 -24.74 10.61
N SER A 115 3.40 -25.84 9.89
CA SER A 115 4.49 -25.96 8.92
C SER A 115 4.36 -24.88 7.82
N SER A 116 3.16 -24.69 7.26
CA SER A 116 2.93 -23.67 6.25
C SER A 116 3.00 -22.27 6.81
N ILE A 117 2.45 -22.04 8.01
CA ILE A 117 2.50 -20.75 8.71
C ILE A 117 3.96 -20.33 8.95
N CYS A 118 4.80 -21.24 9.46
CA CYS A 118 6.23 -20.97 9.70
C CYS A 118 7.00 -20.76 8.38
N LYS A 119 6.63 -21.47 7.32
CA LYS A 119 7.22 -21.25 6.00
C LYS A 119 6.89 -19.86 5.44
N THR A 120 5.69 -19.36 5.66
CA THR A 120 5.30 -17.99 5.29
C THR A 120 6.12 -16.97 6.08
N ASP A 121 6.42 -17.20 7.36
CA ASP A 121 7.37 -16.37 8.14
C ASP A 121 8.76 -16.34 7.48
N GLU A 122 9.30 -17.48 7.09
CA GLU A 122 10.58 -17.58 6.38
C GLU A 122 10.56 -16.80 5.06
N GLU A 123 9.45 -16.89 4.31
CA GLU A 123 9.26 -16.14 3.06
C GLU A 123 9.23 -14.62 3.32
N ILE A 124 8.53 -14.14 4.36
CA ILE A 124 8.53 -12.74 4.78
C ILE A 124 9.96 -12.26 5.02
N VAL A 125 10.75 -12.99 5.81
CA VAL A 125 12.16 -12.65 6.08
C VAL A 125 12.97 -12.64 4.79
N SER A 126 12.82 -13.68 3.96
CA SER A 126 13.60 -13.86 2.72
C SER A 126 13.35 -12.78 1.69
N VAL A 127 12.11 -12.28 1.60
CA VAL A 127 11.69 -11.19 0.72
C VAL A 127 12.12 -9.84 1.30
N SER A 128 11.81 -9.61 2.58
CA SER A 128 12.03 -8.30 3.22
C SER A 128 13.51 -7.95 3.34
N LYS A 129 14.40 -8.91 3.68
CA LYS A 129 15.86 -8.66 3.73
C LYS A 129 16.46 -8.26 2.40
N ARG A 130 15.73 -8.45 1.28
CA ARG A 130 16.10 -8.01 -0.07
C ARG A 130 15.40 -6.71 -0.49
N ARG A 131 14.80 -5.99 0.46
CA ARG A 131 14.17 -4.68 0.24
C ARG A 131 12.84 -4.73 -0.52
N MET A 132 12.13 -5.85 -0.47
CA MET A 132 10.78 -5.99 -1.03
C MET A 132 9.71 -5.89 0.05
N GLY A 133 8.52 -5.40 -0.35
CA GLY A 133 7.28 -5.60 0.38
C GLY A 133 6.62 -6.91 -0.03
N ILE A 134 5.83 -7.50 0.87
CA ILE A 134 5.08 -8.73 0.62
C ILE A 134 3.63 -8.59 1.05
N GLY A 135 2.71 -9.22 0.31
CA GLY A 135 1.31 -9.34 0.69
C GLY A 135 0.79 -10.75 0.42
N PHE A 136 -0.11 -11.24 1.26
CA PHE A 136 -0.76 -12.54 1.06
C PHE A 136 -2.10 -12.62 1.79
N ASP A 137 -2.90 -13.58 1.35
CA ASP A 137 -4.21 -13.89 1.91
C ASP A 137 -4.08 -14.92 3.04
N ILE A 138 -4.82 -14.73 4.14
CA ILE A 138 -4.81 -15.64 5.29
C ILE A 138 -6.14 -16.37 5.47
N SER A 139 -7.04 -16.32 4.50
CA SER A 139 -8.38 -16.90 4.59
C SER A 139 -8.43 -18.42 4.75
N ASN A 140 -7.32 -19.11 4.42
CA ASN A 140 -7.22 -20.56 4.62
C ASN A 140 -7.06 -20.94 6.08
N LEU A 141 -6.58 -20.06 6.95
CA LEU A 141 -6.37 -20.35 8.36
C LEU A 141 -7.72 -20.51 9.06
N ARG A 142 -7.84 -21.56 9.89
CA ARG A 142 -9.06 -21.85 10.60
C ARG A 142 -9.39 -20.79 11.66
N PRO A 143 -10.69 -20.52 11.90
CA PRO A 143 -11.11 -19.56 12.92
C PRO A 143 -10.84 -20.06 14.34
N VAL A 144 -10.95 -19.14 15.30
CA VAL A 144 -10.87 -19.45 16.74
C VAL A 144 -11.91 -20.51 17.14
N GLY A 145 -11.51 -21.42 18.01
CA GLY A 145 -12.37 -22.49 18.51
C GLY A 145 -12.55 -23.68 17.55
N ALA A 146 -12.14 -23.57 16.28
CA ALA A 146 -12.16 -24.70 15.36
C ALA A 146 -11.29 -25.85 15.87
N SER A 147 -11.77 -27.10 15.71
CA SER A 147 -11.06 -28.29 16.18
C SER A 147 -9.70 -28.45 15.54
N THR A 148 -8.70 -28.87 16.33
CA THR A 148 -7.35 -29.21 15.88
C THR A 148 -6.98 -30.61 16.37
N SER A 149 -6.05 -31.27 15.66
CA SER A 149 -5.51 -32.57 16.06
C SER A 149 -4.34 -32.50 17.04
N ASN A 150 -3.91 -31.31 17.44
CA ASN A 150 -2.81 -31.10 18.38
C ASN A 150 -3.30 -31.11 19.85
N ALA A 151 -2.37 -31.00 20.80
CA ALA A 151 -2.66 -31.05 22.22
C ALA A 151 -3.60 -29.91 22.70
N ALA A 152 -3.70 -28.80 21.97
CA ALA A 152 -4.60 -27.71 22.30
C ALA A 152 -6.08 -28.01 21.96
N GLN A 153 -6.35 -28.99 21.09
CA GLN A 153 -7.66 -29.44 20.60
C GLN A 153 -8.49 -28.35 19.88
N THR A 154 -8.17 -27.09 20.08
CA THR A 154 -8.86 -25.95 19.46
C THR A 154 -7.85 -24.93 18.91
N SER A 155 -8.28 -24.18 17.88
CA SER A 155 -7.51 -23.10 17.26
C SER A 155 -7.58 -21.81 18.08
N THR A 156 -6.48 -21.07 18.12
CA THR A 156 -6.42 -19.69 18.62
C THR A 156 -6.94 -18.66 17.61
N GLY A 157 -7.22 -19.09 16.38
CA GLY A 157 -7.72 -18.23 15.29
C GLY A 157 -6.63 -17.42 14.59
N ILE A 158 -7.07 -16.47 13.74
CA ILE A 158 -6.18 -15.74 12.83
C ILE A 158 -5.41 -14.58 13.49
N VAL A 159 -5.96 -13.95 14.53
CA VAL A 159 -5.37 -12.74 15.14
C VAL A 159 -3.93 -12.96 15.64
N PRO A 160 -3.62 -14.05 16.39
CA PRO A 160 -2.24 -14.34 16.80
C PRO A 160 -1.27 -14.53 15.62
N PHE A 161 -1.72 -15.05 14.49
CA PHE A 161 -0.89 -15.19 13.30
C PHE A 161 -0.67 -13.87 12.59
N CYS A 162 -1.65 -12.96 12.59
CA CYS A 162 -1.45 -11.57 12.14
C CYS A 162 -0.37 -10.87 12.98
N GLU A 163 -0.40 -11.03 14.30
CA GLU A 163 0.64 -10.49 15.21
C GLU A 163 2.01 -11.10 14.92
N ARG A 164 2.08 -12.41 14.72
CA ARG A 164 3.30 -13.12 14.38
C ARG A 164 3.95 -12.52 13.13
N TYR A 165 3.22 -12.44 12.02
CA TYR A 165 3.72 -11.89 10.76
C TYR A 165 4.07 -10.40 10.86
N SER A 166 3.28 -9.65 11.62
CA SER A 166 3.58 -8.26 11.95
C SER A 166 4.88 -8.08 12.73
N ASN A 167 5.20 -8.98 13.65
CA ASN A 167 6.45 -8.97 14.39
C ASN A 167 7.63 -9.33 13.46
N THR A 168 7.48 -10.36 12.65
CA THR A 168 8.49 -10.80 11.69
C THR A 168 8.92 -9.67 10.74
N ILE A 169 7.97 -8.94 10.15
CA ILE A 169 8.30 -7.84 9.23
C ILE A 169 8.97 -6.66 9.94
N ARG A 170 8.65 -6.40 11.21
CA ARG A 170 9.28 -5.34 12.01
C ARG A 170 10.71 -5.66 12.41
N GLU A 171 11.02 -6.95 12.63
CA GLU A 171 12.36 -7.44 12.98
C GLU A 171 13.34 -7.24 11.83
N VAL A 172 12.90 -7.40 10.58
CA VAL A 172 13.79 -7.33 9.41
C VAL A 172 14.11 -5.89 9.04
N GLY A 173 15.33 -5.44 9.37
CA GLY A 173 15.83 -4.12 8.99
C GLY A 173 16.08 -3.99 7.47
N GLN A 174 15.70 -2.86 6.88
CA GLN A 174 15.86 -2.55 5.46
C GLN A 174 16.65 -1.25 5.19
N ASN A 175 17.64 -0.92 6.01
CA ASN A 175 18.48 0.28 5.87
C ASN A 175 17.64 1.57 5.69
N SER A 176 17.13 2.11 6.79
CA SER A 176 16.28 3.32 6.85
C SER A 176 14.89 3.19 6.17
N ARG A 177 14.52 2.00 5.70
CA ARG A 177 13.17 1.68 5.21
C ARG A 177 12.52 0.66 6.13
N ARG A 178 11.24 0.84 6.47
CA ARG A 178 10.44 -0.19 7.13
C ARG A 178 10.05 -1.26 6.11
N GLY A 179 10.02 -2.51 6.53
CA GLY A 179 9.40 -3.59 5.77
C GLY A 179 7.92 -3.25 5.52
N ALA A 180 7.38 -3.66 4.38
CA ALA A 180 5.98 -3.48 4.04
C ALA A 180 5.31 -4.85 3.95
N LEU A 181 4.24 -5.04 4.72
CA LEU A 181 3.43 -6.25 4.73
C LEU A 181 1.95 -5.87 4.58
N ILE A 182 1.21 -6.59 3.76
CA ILE A 182 -0.25 -6.53 3.74
C ILE A 182 -0.83 -7.92 3.97
N LEU A 183 -1.79 -8.01 4.87
CA LEU A 183 -2.58 -9.20 5.13
C LEU A 183 -4.00 -8.99 4.61
N THR A 184 -4.53 -9.95 3.87
CA THR A 184 -5.90 -9.90 3.39
C THR A 184 -6.73 -11.04 3.95
N LEU A 185 -8.02 -10.79 4.16
CA LEU A 185 -8.98 -11.78 4.62
C LEU A 185 -10.25 -11.71 3.78
N SER A 186 -10.78 -12.89 3.41
CA SER A 186 -12.08 -12.99 2.75
C SER A 186 -13.20 -12.54 3.68
N ILE A 187 -14.18 -11.81 3.12
CA ILE A 187 -15.40 -11.39 3.84
C ILE A 187 -16.22 -12.60 4.35
N HIS A 188 -16.07 -13.77 3.75
CA HIS A 188 -16.69 -15.00 4.20
C HIS A 188 -16.12 -15.58 5.49
N HIS A 189 -14.93 -15.14 5.92
CA HIS A 189 -14.24 -15.78 7.04
C HIS A 189 -14.98 -15.54 8.37
N PRO A 190 -15.19 -16.55 9.23
CA PRO A 190 -15.94 -16.40 10.50
C PRO A 190 -15.36 -15.38 11.49
N GLN A 191 -14.05 -15.09 11.42
CA GLN A 191 -13.40 -14.06 12.22
C GLN A 191 -13.24 -12.72 11.50
N ILE A 192 -14.09 -12.41 10.53
CA ILE A 192 -13.98 -11.15 9.79
C ILE A 192 -14.13 -9.91 10.68
N ILE A 193 -15.01 -9.97 11.68
CA ILE A 193 -15.20 -8.88 12.63
C ILE A 193 -13.95 -8.65 13.48
N ASP A 194 -13.33 -9.73 13.97
CA ASP A 194 -12.07 -9.65 14.73
C ASP A 194 -10.96 -9.03 13.88
N PHE A 195 -10.87 -9.44 12.60
CA PHE A 195 -9.90 -8.91 11.64
C PHE A 195 -10.12 -7.42 11.38
N ILE A 196 -11.35 -6.99 11.12
CA ILE A 196 -11.71 -5.59 10.86
C ILE A 196 -11.36 -4.72 12.07
N THR A 197 -11.63 -5.21 13.29
CA THR A 197 -11.54 -4.40 14.51
C THR A 197 -10.20 -4.48 15.22
N MET A 198 -9.31 -5.43 14.86
CA MET A 198 -8.09 -5.67 15.62
C MET A 198 -7.15 -4.45 15.69
N LYS A 199 -7.17 -3.57 14.69
CA LYS A 199 -6.33 -2.35 14.65
C LYS A 199 -6.98 -1.13 15.32
N LYS A 200 -8.18 -1.25 15.89
CA LYS A 200 -8.68 -0.26 16.85
C LYS A 200 -7.75 -0.15 18.07
N ASP A 201 -7.10 -1.23 18.46
CA ASP A 201 -5.94 -1.18 19.34
C ASP A 201 -4.69 -0.86 18.50
N LEU A 202 -4.26 0.40 18.51
CA LEU A 202 -3.12 0.90 17.74
C LEU A 202 -1.78 0.23 18.07
N LYS A 203 -1.72 -0.62 19.10
CA LYS A 203 -0.55 -1.41 19.47
C LYS A 203 -0.51 -2.78 18.79
N LYS A 204 -1.62 -3.22 18.20
CA LYS A 204 -1.72 -4.51 17.51
C LYS A 204 -1.37 -4.42 16.04
N VAL A 205 -0.74 -5.45 15.52
CA VAL A 205 -0.41 -5.65 14.10
C VAL A 205 0.23 -4.41 13.44
N THR A 206 1.12 -3.74 14.17
CA THR A 206 1.71 -2.44 13.78
C THR A 206 2.67 -2.54 12.58
N GLY A 207 3.11 -3.74 12.21
CA GLY A 207 4.01 -3.99 11.09
C GLY A 207 3.29 -4.36 9.78
N ALA A 208 1.97 -4.56 9.81
CA ALA A 208 1.22 -4.98 8.63
C ALA A 208 0.01 -4.08 8.40
N ASN A 209 -0.27 -3.79 7.14
CA ASN A 209 -1.56 -3.27 6.70
C ASN A 209 -2.56 -4.42 6.58
N ILE A 210 -3.84 -4.13 6.75
CA ILE A 210 -4.91 -5.11 6.59
C ILE A 210 -5.93 -4.67 5.57
N SER A 211 -6.45 -5.63 4.78
CA SER A 211 -7.52 -5.34 3.81
C SER A 211 -8.51 -6.49 3.71
N VAL A 212 -9.77 -6.15 3.54
CA VAL A 212 -10.88 -7.10 3.39
C VAL A 212 -11.15 -7.35 1.92
N ARG A 213 -11.23 -8.62 1.52
CA ARG A 213 -11.62 -9.03 0.18
C ARG A 213 -13.15 -9.14 0.11
N LEU A 214 -13.79 -8.14 -0.49
CA LEU A 214 -15.24 -8.09 -0.70
C LEU A 214 -15.62 -8.82 -1.98
N THR A 215 -16.75 -9.53 -1.94
CA THR A 215 -17.38 -10.12 -3.13
C THR A 215 -18.58 -9.29 -3.57
N ASP A 216 -18.96 -9.41 -4.85
CA ASP A 216 -20.18 -8.79 -5.38
C ASP A 216 -21.41 -9.27 -4.62
N GLU A 217 -21.44 -10.58 -4.26
CA GLU A 217 -22.49 -11.18 -3.43
C GLU A 217 -22.67 -10.47 -2.08
N PHE A 218 -21.54 -10.15 -1.41
CA PHE A 218 -21.57 -9.42 -0.15
C PHE A 218 -22.14 -8.00 -0.33
N LEU A 219 -21.68 -7.30 -1.36
CA LEU A 219 -22.15 -5.94 -1.65
C LEU A 219 -23.66 -5.92 -1.97
N GLU A 220 -24.12 -6.92 -2.71
CA GLU A 220 -25.55 -7.10 -2.98
C GLU A 220 -26.35 -7.41 -1.69
N ALA A 221 -25.79 -8.22 -0.78
CA ALA A 221 -26.40 -8.52 0.51
C ALA A 221 -26.50 -7.26 1.39
N VAL A 222 -25.48 -6.40 1.39
CA VAL A 222 -25.49 -5.11 2.10
C VAL A 222 -26.59 -4.19 1.53
N ASP A 223 -26.65 -4.04 0.21
CA ASP A 223 -27.64 -3.18 -0.48
C ASP A 223 -29.06 -3.62 -0.18
N LYS A 224 -29.30 -4.94 -0.16
CA LYS A 224 -30.62 -5.54 0.10
C LYS A 224 -30.93 -5.80 1.57
N ASN A 225 -30.07 -5.39 2.50
CA ASN A 225 -30.17 -5.66 3.95
C ASN A 225 -30.45 -7.14 4.26
N LYS A 226 -29.65 -8.03 3.68
CA LYS A 226 -29.76 -9.48 3.84
C LYS A 226 -28.74 -10.04 4.80
N GLN A 227 -29.03 -11.25 5.29
CA GLN A 227 -28.05 -12.10 5.97
C GLN A 227 -27.02 -12.57 4.96
N TYR A 228 -25.76 -12.70 5.43
CA TYR A 228 -24.62 -13.16 4.65
C TYR A 228 -23.93 -14.34 5.34
N GLU A 229 -23.51 -15.33 4.56
CA GLU A 229 -22.87 -16.51 5.10
C GLU A 229 -21.38 -16.28 5.36
N GLN A 230 -20.99 -16.42 6.63
CA GLN A 230 -19.61 -16.62 7.02
C GLN A 230 -19.33 -18.10 7.07
N ARG A 231 -18.25 -18.54 6.41
CA ARG A 231 -17.94 -19.97 6.30
C ARG A 231 -16.44 -20.25 6.27
N TRP A 232 -16.09 -21.43 6.76
CA TRP A 232 -14.73 -21.93 6.65
C TRP A 232 -14.74 -23.44 6.35
N PRO A 233 -13.93 -23.94 5.41
CA PRO A 233 -13.09 -23.19 4.46
C PRO A 233 -13.91 -22.23 3.58
N VAL A 234 -13.36 -21.04 3.31
CA VAL A 234 -14.11 -19.94 2.66
C VAL A 234 -14.57 -20.24 1.22
N ASN A 235 -13.82 -21.12 0.52
CA ASN A 235 -14.11 -21.51 -0.87
C ASN A 235 -14.81 -22.88 -0.95
N SER A 236 -15.27 -23.46 0.16
CA SER A 236 -15.90 -24.79 0.18
C SER A 236 -17.40 -24.67 -0.07
N GLU A 237 -17.94 -25.54 -0.91
CA GLU A 237 -19.38 -25.72 -1.06
C GLU A 237 -20.01 -26.45 0.14
N THR A 238 -19.18 -27.17 0.92
CA THR A 238 -19.55 -27.87 2.15
C THR A 238 -18.65 -27.42 3.29
N PRO A 239 -18.84 -26.20 3.81
CA PRO A 239 -18.00 -25.66 4.86
C PRO A 239 -18.16 -26.44 6.17
N ILE A 240 -17.08 -26.55 6.93
CA ILE A 240 -17.07 -27.18 8.26
C ILE A 240 -17.73 -26.25 9.30
N ILE A 241 -17.57 -24.95 9.12
CA ILE A 241 -18.16 -23.90 9.94
C ILE A 241 -18.96 -22.99 9.01
N SER A 242 -20.22 -22.75 9.36
CA SER A 242 -21.11 -21.82 8.66
C SER A 242 -21.98 -21.09 9.67
N ASN A 243 -22.00 -19.75 9.58
CA ASN A 243 -22.83 -18.87 10.39
C ASN A 243 -23.44 -17.79 9.51
N MET A 244 -24.68 -17.43 9.77
CA MET A 244 -25.33 -16.30 9.13
C MET A 244 -25.16 -15.04 9.99
N ILE A 245 -24.80 -13.93 9.38
CA ILE A 245 -24.65 -12.63 10.02
C ILE A 245 -25.29 -11.55 9.14
N ASP A 246 -25.73 -10.46 9.74
CA ASP A 246 -26.22 -9.32 8.99
C ASP A 246 -25.08 -8.69 8.16
N ALA A 247 -25.25 -8.64 6.85
CA ALA A 247 -24.25 -8.05 5.95
C ALA A 247 -24.00 -6.56 6.27
N LYS A 248 -25.05 -5.84 6.66
CA LYS A 248 -24.97 -4.44 7.05
C LYS A 248 -24.13 -4.25 8.32
N GLU A 249 -24.24 -5.15 9.29
CA GLU A 249 -23.41 -5.11 10.51
C GLU A 249 -21.91 -5.20 10.17
N ILE A 250 -21.52 -6.12 9.29
CA ILE A 250 -20.12 -6.22 8.85
C ILE A 250 -19.70 -4.94 8.13
N TRP A 251 -20.54 -4.43 7.23
CA TRP A 251 -20.26 -3.23 6.48
C TRP A 251 -20.04 -2.00 7.36
N ASP A 252 -20.93 -1.81 8.35
CA ASP A 252 -20.83 -0.71 9.29
C ASP A 252 -19.56 -0.82 10.16
N LYS A 253 -19.13 -2.04 10.52
CA LYS A 253 -17.85 -2.28 11.21
C LYS A 253 -16.64 -1.94 10.33
N ILE A 254 -16.67 -2.25 9.04
CA ILE A 254 -15.61 -1.83 8.10
C ILE A 254 -15.53 -0.31 8.06
N ILE A 255 -16.66 0.39 7.89
CA ILE A 255 -16.70 1.85 7.83
C ILE A 255 -16.17 2.47 9.12
N GLU A 256 -16.68 2.03 10.28
CA GLU A 256 -16.27 2.51 11.60
C GLU A 256 -14.75 2.34 11.82
N SER A 257 -14.22 1.17 11.50
CA SER A 257 -12.79 0.87 11.68
C SER A 257 -11.92 1.66 10.72
N SER A 258 -12.28 1.71 9.42
CA SER A 258 -11.53 2.48 8.42
C SER A 258 -11.53 3.97 8.73
N TRP A 259 -12.64 4.50 9.26
CA TRP A 259 -12.72 5.88 9.72
C TRP A 259 -11.80 6.16 10.91
N SER A 260 -11.79 5.27 11.91
CA SER A 260 -11.04 5.50 13.17
C SER A 260 -9.54 5.22 13.07
N SER A 261 -9.11 4.32 12.18
CA SER A 261 -7.71 3.86 12.11
C SER A 261 -7.12 3.82 10.69
N SER A 262 -7.86 4.34 9.68
CA SER A 262 -7.50 4.24 8.25
C SER A 262 -7.38 2.79 7.73
N GLU A 263 -7.86 1.81 8.49
CA GLU A 263 -7.83 0.39 8.15
C GLU A 263 -9.08 -0.31 8.70
N PRO A 264 -9.56 -1.38 8.04
CA PRO A 264 -9.00 -2.07 6.89
C PRO A 264 -9.19 -1.33 5.56
N GLY A 265 -8.30 -1.60 4.60
CA GLY A 265 -8.56 -1.31 3.20
C GLY A 265 -9.62 -2.24 2.61
N ILE A 266 -10.20 -1.87 1.46
CA ILE A 266 -11.23 -2.65 0.75
C ILE A 266 -10.66 -3.12 -0.59
N LEU A 267 -10.83 -4.42 -0.90
CA LEU A 267 -10.49 -5.02 -2.17
C LEU A 267 -11.76 -5.55 -2.83
N LEU A 268 -12.17 -4.98 -3.95
CA LEU A 268 -13.28 -5.46 -4.77
C LEU A 268 -12.82 -6.70 -5.53
N TRP A 269 -12.94 -7.86 -4.88
CA TRP A 269 -12.21 -9.06 -5.30
C TRP A 269 -12.64 -9.59 -6.65
N ASN A 270 -13.92 -9.54 -6.99
CA ASN A 270 -14.41 -9.97 -8.29
C ASN A 270 -13.83 -9.12 -9.42
N ASN A 271 -13.76 -7.79 -9.23
CA ASN A 271 -13.15 -6.89 -10.21
C ASN A 271 -11.65 -7.14 -10.35
N ILE A 272 -10.94 -7.36 -9.23
CA ILE A 272 -9.50 -7.66 -9.26
C ILE A 272 -9.22 -8.91 -10.09
N ILE A 273 -9.95 -10.01 -9.86
CA ILE A 273 -9.76 -11.25 -10.63
C ILE A 273 -10.12 -11.04 -12.10
N LYS A 274 -11.22 -10.34 -12.39
CA LYS A 274 -11.66 -10.10 -13.75
C LYS A 274 -10.68 -9.26 -14.57
N GLU A 275 -10.08 -8.24 -13.95
CA GLU A 275 -9.22 -7.28 -14.63
C GLU A 275 -7.71 -7.58 -14.49
N SER A 276 -7.33 -8.63 -13.74
CA SER A 276 -5.93 -9.02 -13.56
C SER A 276 -5.36 -9.60 -14.86
N PRO A 277 -4.33 -8.98 -15.47
CA PRO A 277 -3.74 -9.50 -16.71
C PRO A 277 -3.09 -10.87 -16.55
N ALA A 278 -2.65 -11.21 -15.34
CA ALA A 278 -1.97 -12.46 -15.06
C ALA A 278 -2.93 -13.64 -14.98
N ASP A 279 -4.21 -13.44 -14.66
CA ASP A 279 -5.22 -14.51 -14.58
C ASP A 279 -5.66 -15.04 -15.95
N CYS A 280 -5.11 -14.50 -17.05
CA CYS A 280 -5.26 -15.10 -18.39
C CYS A 280 -4.42 -16.39 -18.58
N TYR A 281 -3.44 -16.64 -17.72
CA TYR A 281 -2.63 -17.87 -17.79
C TYR A 281 -3.34 -19.03 -17.07
N PRO A 282 -3.44 -20.23 -17.70
CA PRO A 282 -4.22 -21.35 -17.17
C PRO A 282 -3.81 -21.84 -15.78
N ASP A 283 -2.53 -21.72 -15.45
CA ASP A 283 -1.95 -22.21 -14.19
C ASP A 283 -1.69 -21.08 -13.18
N PHE A 284 -2.24 -19.89 -13.42
CA PHE A 284 -2.06 -18.73 -12.54
C PHE A 284 -3.40 -18.25 -11.97
N GLN A 285 -3.39 -17.92 -10.71
CA GLN A 285 -4.51 -17.26 -10.03
C GLN A 285 -3.98 -16.16 -9.10
N THR A 286 -4.49 -14.95 -9.24
CA THR A 286 -4.19 -13.86 -8.35
C THR A 286 -4.65 -14.15 -6.93
N THR A 287 -3.73 -14.06 -5.97
CA THR A 287 -3.99 -14.38 -4.56
C THR A 287 -3.88 -13.17 -3.63
N GLY A 288 -3.42 -12.03 -4.12
CA GLY A 288 -3.24 -10.81 -3.32
C GLY A 288 -2.90 -9.57 -4.13
N VAL A 289 -2.85 -8.39 -3.48
CA VAL A 289 -2.61 -7.07 -4.09
C VAL A 289 -1.79 -6.16 -3.19
N ASN A 290 -1.32 -5.03 -3.77
CA ASN A 290 -0.54 -3.99 -3.07
C ASN A 290 -1.12 -2.59 -3.38
N PRO A 291 -1.28 -1.63 -2.42
CA PRO A 291 -2.13 -0.44 -2.58
C PRO A 291 -1.42 0.89 -2.88
N CYS A 292 -2.12 1.77 -3.56
CA CYS A 292 -1.69 3.14 -3.94
C CYS A 292 -2.86 4.15 -4.25
N ILE A 293 -2.78 5.61 -4.33
CA ILE A 293 -3.79 6.70 -4.67
C ILE A 293 -3.31 7.87 -5.60
N THR A 294 -4.14 8.86 -6.10
CA THR A 294 -3.80 9.93 -7.11
C THR A 294 -3.38 11.32 -6.56
N GLY A 295 -2.51 12.09 -7.30
CA GLY A 295 -1.76 13.25 -6.82
C GLY A 295 -2.40 14.65 -6.94
N GLU A 296 -3.43 14.83 -7.78
CA GLU A 296 -4.01 16.15 -8.07
C GLU A 296 -5.03 16.64 -7.03
N THR A 297 -5.48 15.76 -6.13
CA THR A 297 -6.44 16.10 -5.07
C THR A 297 -5.85 17.18 -4.17
N LYS A 298 -6.56 18.29 -4.00
CA LYS A 298 -6.16 19.38 -3.08
C LYS A 298 -6.60 19.08 -1.67
N ILE A 299 -5.69 19.36 -0.73
CA ILE A 299 -5.92 19.26 0.72
C ILE A 299 -5.74 20.64 1.30
N THR A 300 -6.67 21.05 2.16
CA THR A 300 -6.53 22.31 2.89
C THR A 300 -5.48 22.18 3.98
N THR A 301 -4.45 23.00 3.91
CA THR A 301 -3.32 23.02 4.82
C THR A 301 -3.22 24.34 5.56
N ASP A 302 -2.32 24.42 6.54
CA ASP A 302 -1.94 25.67 7.24
C ASP A 302 -1.37 26.75 6.30
N LYS A 303 -1.07 26.39 5.04
CA LYS A 303 -0.56 27.29 3.97
C LYS A 303 -1.52 27.45 2.80
N GLY A 304 -2.78 27.09 2.96
CA GLY A 304 -3.81 27.11 1.92
C GLY A 304 -4.06 25.77 1.26
N ASP A 305 -4.84 25.76 0.19
CA ASP A 305 -5.20 24.54 -0.55
C ASP A 305 -4.06 24.11 -1.47
N ILE A 306 -3.39 23.04 -1.11
CA ILE A 306 -2.23 22.48 -1.82
C ILE A 306 -2.61 21.12 -2.37
N SER A 307 -2.22 20.81 -3.61
CA SER A 307 -2.47 19.48 -4.17
C SER A 307 -1.63 18.41 -3.46
N VAL A 308 -2.19 17.20 -3.35
CA VAL A 308 -1.46 16.05 -2.78
C VAL A 308 -0.13 15.84 -3.50
N GLU A 309 -0.11 15.99 -4.83
CA GLU A 309 1.11 15.92 -5.63
C GLU A 309 2.13 16.98 -5.21
N GLU A 310 1.72 18.22 -4.98
CA GLU A 310 2.61 19.29 -4.55
C GLU A 310 3.10 19.09 -3.12
N ILE A 311 2.24 18.64 -2.21
CA ILE A 311 2.62 18.27 -0.84
C ILE A 311 3.69 17.19 -0.85
N ILE A 312 3.51 16.17 -1.69
CA ILE A 312 4.49 15.08 -1.85
C ILE A 312 5.78 15.59 -2.47
N ARG A 313 5.69 16.38 -3.54
CA ARG A 313 6.84 16.94 -4.25
C ARG A 313 7.67 17.89 -3.39
N THR A 314 7.03 18.67 -2.53
CA THR A 314 7.70 19.70 -1.72
C THR A 314 8.04 19.23 -0.30
N GLY A 315 7.48 18.10 0.16
CA GLY A 315 7.71 17.49 1.48
C GLY A 315 6.52 17.65 2.42
N ILE A 316 6.03 16.50 2.90
CA ILE A 316 4.84 16.44 3.76
C ILE A 316 5.02 17.15 5.11
N GLU A 317 6.25 17.24 5.60
CA GLU A 317 6.60 17.90 6.86
C GLU A 317 6.49 19.44 6.79
N LYS A 318 6.40 20.01 5.59
CA LYS A 318 6.23 21.44 5.36
C LYS A 318 4.79 21.93 5.56
N TYR A 319 3.84 20.99 5.65
CA TYR A 319 2.43 21.30 5.71
C TYR A 319 1.75 20.59 6.89
N LYS A 320 0.75 21.25 7.45
CA LYS A 320 -0.20 20.64 8.38
C LYS A 320 -1.57 20.68 7.75
N VAL A 321 -2.30 19.61 7.82
CA VAL A 321 -3.67 19.54 7.29
C VAL A 321 -4.64 20.16 8.27
N ILE A 322 -5.60 20.89 7.73
CA ILE A 322 -6.76 21.34 8.49
C ILE A 322 -7.78 20.20 8.43
N SER A 323 -8.09 19.62 9.55
CA SER A 323 -9.05 18.56 9.73
C SER A 323 -10.20 18.98 10.66
N TYR A 324 -11.31 18.25 10.59
CA TYR A 324 -12.44 18.48 11.47
C TYR A 324 -12.64 17.27 12.39
N ASN A 325 -12.46 17.49 13.68
CA ASN A 325 -12.76 16.49 14.69
C ASN A 325 -14.29 16.41 14.88
N ILE A 326 -14.88 15.32 14.37
CA ILE A 326 -16.34 15.12 14.37
C ILE A 326 -16.87 14.90 15.79
N LEU A 327 -16.07 14.32 16.71
CA LEU A 327 -16.48 14.05 18.08
C LEU A 327 -16.52 15.32 18.94
N ASP A 328 -15.53 16.18 18.76
CA ASP A 328 -15.41 17.43 19.51
C ASP A 328 -16.03 18.63 18.75
N GLU A 329 -16.55 18.39 17.54
CA GLU A 329 -17.13 19.39 16.63
C GLU A 329 -16.24 20.63 16.40
N LYS A 330 -14.91 20.41 16.32
CA LYS A 330 -13.93 21.49 16.17
C LYS A 330 -12.93 21.25 15.04
N ILE A 331 -12.37 22.34 14.53
CA ILE A 331 -11.26 22.32 13.57
C ILE A 331 -9.96 22.09 14.33
N GLU A 332 -9.15 21.15 13.84
CA GLU A 332 -7.82 20.83 14.36
C GLU A 332 -6.79 20.91 13.23
N ILE A 333 -5.55 21.24 13.60
CA ILE A 333 -4.43 21.28 12.65
C ILE A 333 -3.49 20.11 12.96
N GLU A 334 -3.39 19.19 12.03
CA GLU A 334 -2.67 17.92 12.21
C GLU A 334 -1.50 17.78 11.24
N ASN A 335 -0.48 17.02 11.65
CA ASN A 335 0.66 16.72 10.79
C ASN A 335 0.29 15.69 9.73
N ILE A 336 0.75 15.87 8.49
CA ILE A 336 0.63 14.85 7.45
C ILE A 336 1.60 13.72 7.78
N ILE A 337 1.06 12.53 7.99
CA ILE A 337 1.85 11.36 8.37
C ILE A 337 2.46 10.68 7.14
N TRP A 338 1.75 10.72 6.01
CA TRP A 338 2.16 10.09 4.76
C TRP A 338 1.40 10.65 3.53
N GLY A 339 2.04 10.61 2.34
CA GLY A 339 1.42 10.94 1.06
C GLY A 339 2.19 10.34 -0.13
N GLY A 340 1.51 9.91 -1.19
CA GLY A 340 2.12 9.30 -2.39
C GLY A 340 1.16 9.07 -3.57
N LYS A 341 1.62 9.05 -4.83
CA LYS A 341 0.84 8.83 -6.06
C LYS A 341 0.40 7.37 -6.21
N THR A 342 -0.83 7.11 -6.70
CA THR A 342 -1.51 5.83 -6.59
C THR A 342 -2.15 5.26 -7.87
N ARG A 343 -2.71 6.07 -8.78
CA ARG A 343 -3.26 5.64 -10.08
C ARG A 343 -2.83 6.59 -11.19
N GLU A 344 -2.83 6.10 -12.42
CA GLU A 344 -2.83 6.85 -13.66
C GLU A 344 -4.11 6.51 -14.43
N ASP A 345 -4.69 7.49 -15.15
CA ASP A 345 -5.90 7.35 -15.97
C ASP A 345 -7.14 6.78 -15.27
N THR A 346 -7.84 7.62 -14.49
CA THR A 346 -9.13 7.28 -13.89
C THR A 346 -10.15 8.38 -14.15
N ASP A 347 -11.44 8.00 -14.23
CA ASP A 347 -12.55 8.97 -14.35
C ASP A 347 -12.57 9.92 -13.16
N ILE A 348 -12.85 11.20 -13.43
CA ILE A 348 -12.98 12.27 -12.43
C ILE A 348 -14.37 12.90 -12.55
N ILE A 349 -15.03 13.09 -11.42
CA ILE A 349 -16.26 13.87 -11.30
C ILE A 349 -15.90 15.25 -10.77
N GLU A 350 -16.35 16.29 -11.42
CA GLU A 350 -16.29 17.66 -10.91
C GLU A 350 -17.61 17.97 -10.19
N ILE A 351 -17.51 18.36 -8.92
CA ILE A 351 -18.62 18.83 -8.10
C ILE A 351 -18.48 20.33 -7.98
N GLU A 352 -19.49 21.09 -8.37
CA GLU A 352 -19.55 22.55 -8.19
C GLU A 352 -20.51 22.85 -7.05
N LEU A 353 -20.03 23.61 -6.06
CA LEU A 353 -20.80 24.06 -4.90
C LEU A 353 -21.53 25.38 -5.24
N GLU A 354 -22.57 25.72 -4.48
CA GLU A 354 -23.35 26.97 -4.66
C GLU A 354 -22.50 28.26 -4.66
N ASP A 355 -21.37 28.25 -4.02
CA ASP A 355 -20.45 29.41 -4.00
C ASP A 355 -19.44 29.40 -5.15
N GLY A 356 -19.60 28.51 -6.15
CA GLY A 356 -18.71 28.37 -7.29
C GLY A 356 -17.40 27.60 -7.02
N THR A 357 -17.22 27.06 -5.81
CA THR A 357 -16.08 26.19 -5.51
C THR A 357 -16.20 24.88 -6.25
N LYS A 358 -15.16 24.46 -6.96
CA LYS A 358 -15.10 23.22 -7.69
C LYS A 358 -14.17 22.22 -7.01
N ILE A 359 -14.62 20.98 -6.90
CA ILE A 359 -13.88 19.87 -6.30
C ILE A 359 -13.86 18.73 -7.30
N SER A 360 -12.67 18.30 -7.71
CA SER A 360 -12.48 17.18 -8.63
C SER A 360 -12.12 15.91 -7.85
N LEU A 361 -12.94 14.88 -7.93
CA LEU A 361 -12.82 13.65 -7.16
C LEU A 361 -13.09 12.43 -8.06
N THR A 362 -12.53 11.26 -7.67
CA THR A 362 -12.96 10.00 -8.28
C THR A 362 -14.41 9.69 -7.89
N PRO A 363 -15.20 8.99 -8.74
CA PRO A 363 -16.62 8.70 -8.48
C PRO A 363 -16.89 8.00 -7.14
N ASP A 364 -15.95 7.24 -6.67
CA ASP A 364 -16.00 6.48 -5.42
C ASP A 364 -15.51 7.27 -4.18
N HIS A 365 -14.93 8.46 -4.40
CA HIS A 365 -14.45 9.29 -3.30
C HIS A 365 -15.62 9.73 -2.40
N LYS A 366 -15.43 9.61 -1.08
CA LYS A 366 -16.48 9.95 -0.13
C LYS A 366 -16.36 11.39 0.33
N VAL A 367 -17.45 12.13 0.17
CA VAL A 367 -17.58 13.51 0.65
C VAL A 367 -18.51 13.51 1.86
N TYR A 368 -18.11 14.21 2.93
CA TYR A 368 -18.96 14.34 4.12
C TYR A 368 -20.02 15.40 3.93
N THR A 369 -21.28 15.01 4.10
CA THR A 369 -22.45 15.90 4.07
C THR A 369 -23.08 15.98 5.45
N LYS A 370 -23.55 17.17 5.86
CA LYS A 370 -24.18 17.38 7.17
C LYS A 370 -25.49 16.59 7.33
N ASN A 371 -26.20 16.39 6.23
CA ASN A 371 -27.54 15.78 6.23
C ASN A 371 -27.54 14.26 6.01
N ARG A 372 -26.51 13.68 5.35
CA ARG A 372 -26.45 12.25 5.03
C ARG A 372 -25.11 11.58 5.41
N GLY A 373 -24.20 12.30 6.09
CA GLY A 373 -22.88 11.79 6.41
C GLY A 373 -21.98 11.62 5.20
N TYR A 374 -21.15 10.58 5.16
CA TYR A 374 -20.25 10.32 4.04
C TYR A 374 -20.98 9.72 2.83
N ILE A 375 -21.03 10.46 1.73
CA ILE A 375 -21.64 10.08 0.47
C ILE A 375 -20.57 9.98 -0.62
N ARG A 376 -20.67 9.01 -1.53
CA ARG A 376 -19.78 8.92 -2.71
C ARG A 376 -20.00 10.13 -3.61
N ALA A 377 -18.93 10.66 -4.20
CA ALA A 377 -19.01 11.79 -5.13
C ALA A 377 -20.05 11.56 -6.25
N ALA A 378 -20.10 10.33 -6.79
CA ALA A 378 -21.09 9.95 -7.78
C ALA A 378 -22.55 9.88 -7.28
N ALA A 379 -22.79 9.87 -5.98
CA ALA A 379 -24.11 9.77 -5.36
C ALA A 379 -24.56 11.06 -4.66
N LEU A 380 -23.79 12.13 -4.79
CA LEU A 380 -24.18 13.47 -4.33
C LEU A 380 -25.30 14.02 -5.19
N ASN A 381 -26.17 14.79 -4.58
CA ASN A 381 -27.27 15.49 -5.23
C ASN A 381 -27.39 16.93 -4.69
N GLU A 382 -28.26 17.72 -5.28
CA GLU A 382 -28.47 19.13 -4.95
C GLU A 382 -28.97 19.40 -3.51
N GLU A 383 -29.46 18.36 -2.80
CA GLU A 383 -29.93 18.46 -1.42
C GLU A 383 -28.80 18.23 -0.39
N ASP A 384 -27.61 17.83 -0.85
CA ASP A 384 -26.49 17.53 0.03
C ASP A 384 -25.77 18.78 0.52
N ILE A 385 -25.67 18.91 1.83
CA ILE A 385 -24.97 20.02 2.47
C ILE A 385 -23.54 19.58 2.79
N ILE A 386 -22.61 19.91 1.90
CA ILE A 386 -21.19 19.58 2.10
C ILE A 386 -20.63 20.45 3.21
N LEU A 387 -19.91 19.82 4.17
CA LEU A 387 -19.25 20.54 5.24
C LEU A 387 -18.04 21.30 4.69
N LYS A 388 -18.12 22.61 4.67
CA LYS A 388 -17.00 23.49 4.30
C LYS A 388 -16.35 24.05 5.56
N ILE A 389 -15.06 23.86 5.70
CA ILE A 389 -14.24 24.49 6.74
C ILE A 389 -13.86 25.88 6.22
N LYS A 390 -14.31 26.93 6.88
CA LYS A 390 -13.96 28.31 6.56
C LYS A 390 -12.69 28.72 7.27
#